data_74cb999801a8a9bc0cfea605dbb9412f
#
_entry.id   74cb999801a8a9bc0cfea605dbb9412f
#
_cell.length_a   1.000
_cell.length_b   1.000
_cell.length_c   1.000
_cell.angle_alpha   90.00
_cell.angle_beta   90.00
_cell.angle_gamma   90.00
#
_symmetry.space_group_name_H-M   'P 1'
#
loop_
_entity.id
_entity.type
_entity.pdbx_description
1 polymer ?
#
loop_
_entity_poly.entity_id
_entity_poly.type
_entity_poly.pdbx_seq_one_letter_code
_entity_poly.pdbx_strand_id
1 'polypeptide(L)'
;MVLAGHIPGQITGLDLFPDFIDIFNRNAKQSGLQDRVKGIVGSMDNLPFQNEELDLIWSEGGIYNIGFERGLNEWRRYLKSGGYIGVSESSWFTDERPAEINDFWMDAYSEMDTLPNQVAKLYKAGYLPVATFILPENCWTEHYFAAKIEAQKIFLHKYAGNKIAEEFSSLQFDEEE
;
A
#
# COMPACT_ATOMS: atom_id res chain seq x y z
N MET A 1 11.49 7.31 1.53
CA MET A 1 12.58 8.25 1.16
C MET A 1 12.90 8.24 -0.34
N VAL A 2 12.66 7.13 -1.07
CA VAL A 2 12.90 7.03 -2.52
C VAL A 2 12.15 8.13 -3.28
N LEU A 3 10.83 8.25 -3.08
CA LEU A 3 10.01 9.28 -3.73
C LEU A 3 10.58 10.69 -3.51
N ALA A 4 11.02 11.00 -2.29
CA ALA A 4 11.63 12.29 -1.95
C ALA A 4 12.94 12.57 -2.70
N GLY A 5 13.64 11.56 -3.17
CA GLY A 5 14.84 11.71 -4.00
C GLY A 5 14.55 12.13 -5.43
N HIS A 6 13.32 11.91 -5.91
CA HIS A 6 12.96 12.09 -7.31
C HIS A 6 11.99 13.25 -7.57
N ILE A 7 11.24 13.68 -6.56
CA ILE A 7 10.32 14.81 -6.69
C ILE A 7 10.72 15.94 -5.75
N PRO A 8 10.71 17.19 -6.22
CA PRO A 8 10.82 18.37 -5.36
C PRO A 8 9.47 18.61 -4.68
N GLY A 9 9.44 19.18 -3.52
CA GLY A 9 8.19 19.58 -2.88
C GLY A 9 7.98 18.92 -1.52
N GLN A 10 6.86 19.27 -0.91
CA GLN A 10 6.48 18.75 0.39
C GLN A 10 5.87 17.36 0.26
N ILE A 11 6.25 16.44 1.13
CA ILE A 11 5.72 15.09 1.19
C ILE A 11 5.15 14.85 2.58
N THR A 12 3.89 14.46 2.63
CA THR A 12 3.25 14.03 3.87
C THR A 12 3.00 12.53 3.79
N GLY A 13 3.64 11.75 4.67
CA GLY A 13 3.30 10.35 4.89
C GLY A 13 2.17 10.25 5.92
N LEU A 14 1.17 9.45 5.64
CA LEU A 14 0.05 9.22 6.55
C LEU A 14 -0.04 7.74 6.87
N ASP A 15 -0.18 7.44 8.15
CA ASP A 15 -0.39 6.07 8.65
C ASP A 15 -1.26 6.11 9.89
N LEU A 16 -2.01 5.04 10.13
CA LEU A 16 -2.86 4.89 11.32
C LEU A 16 -2.03 4.65 12.59
N PHE A 17 -0.86 4.02 12.46
CA PHE A 17 -0.02 3.60 13.57
C PHE A 17 1.07 4.62 13.89
N PRO A 18 1.07 5.21 15.11
CA PRO A 18 2.08 6.19 15.53
C PRO A 18 3.52 5.70 15.39
N ASP A 19 3.77 4.43 15.70
CA ASP A 19 5.12 3.85 15.65
C ASP A 19 5.73 3.89 14.23
N PHE A 20 4.91 3.68 13.18
CA PHE A 20 5.35 3.80 11.80
C PHE A 20 5.63 5.26 11.43
N ILE A 21 4.82 6.18 11.94
CA ILE A 21 5.05 7.62 11.74
C ILE A 21 6.33 8.08 12.44
N ASP A 22 6.63 7.58 13.63
CA ASP A 22 7.87 7.88 14.33
C ASP A 22 9.10 7.36 13.57
N ILE A 23 9.02 6.14 13.03
CA ILE A 23 10.06 5.57 12.16
C ILE A 23 10.22 6.41 10.90
N PHE A 24 9.12 6.78 10.25
CA PHE A 24 9.11 7.61 9.04
C PHE A 24 9.81 8.96 9.27
N ASN A 25 9.44 9.68 10.35
CA ASN A 25 10.00 10.96 10.69
C ASN A 25 11.49 10.86 11.08
N ARG A 26 11.87 9.79 11.77
CA ARG A 26 13.28 9.51 12.08
C ARG A 26 14.11 9.28 10.82
N ASN A 27 13.59 8.50 9.87
CA ASN A 27 14.25 8.23 8.60
C ASN A 27 14.35 9.51 7.74
N ALA A 28 13.34 10.37 7.75
CA ALA A 28 13.37 11.67 7.09
C ALA A 28 14.50 12.54 7.67
N LYS A 29 14.62 12.60 8.99
CA LYS A 29 15.68 13.35 9.67
C LYS A 29 17.08 12.79 9.37
N GLN A 30 17.24 11.47 9.40
CA GLN A 30 18.53 10.83 9.09
C GLN A 30 18.97 11.07 7.65
N SER A 31 18.02 11.25 6.74
CA SER A 31 18.25 11.56 5.33
C SER A 31 18.39 13.07 5.03
N GLY A 32 18.31 13.94 6.05
CA GLY A 32 18.35 15.39 5.86
C GLY A 32 17.13 15.97 5.15
N LEU A 33 15.98 15.28 5.23
CA LEU A 33 14.77 15.61 4.51
C LEU A 33 13.65 16.17 5.40
N GLN A 34 13.91 16.39 6.70
CA GLN A 34 12.91 16.77 7.71
C GLN A 34 12.18 18.08 7.41
N ASP A 35 12.76 18.95 6.59
CA ASP A 35 12.15 20.25 6.24
C ASP A 35 11.07 20.13 5.16
N ARG A 36 11.01 18.99 4.45
CA ARG A 36 10.06 18.77 3.37
C ARG A 36 9.35 17.42 3.39
N VAL A 37 9.74 16.52 4.29
CA VAL A 37 9.15 15.19 4.46
C VAL A 37 8.70 15.04 5.90
N LYS A 38 7.42 14.87 6.13
CA LYS A 38 6.84 14.70 7.46
C LYS A 38 5.81 13.59 7.47
N GLY A 39 5.74 12.85 8.57
CA GLY A 39 4.69 11.88 8.84
C GLY A 39 3.63 12.47 9.77
N ILE A 40 2.40 12.10 9.56
CA ILE A 40 1.26 12.42 10.41
C ILE A 40 0.45 11.15 10.71
N VAL A 41 -0.04 11.02 11.95
CA VAL A 41 -0.97 9.94 12.31
C VAL A 41 -2.35 10.30 11.80
N GLY A 42 -2.96 9.40 11.03
CA GLY A 42 -4.29 9.61 10.47
C GLY A 42 -4.79 8.40 9.70
N SER A 43 -6.08 8.38 9.41
CA SER A 43 -6.71 7.32 8.63
C SER A 43 -6.83 7.71 7.16
N MET A 44 -6.63 6.74 6.28
CA MET A 44 -6.88 6.91 4.85
C MET A 44 -8.38 7.03 4.52
N ASP A 45 -9.27 6.62 5.44
CA ASP A 45 -10.72 6.86 5.36
C ASP A 45 -11.10 8.33 5.46
N ASN A 46 -10.26 9.14 6.08
CA ASN A 46 -10.54 10.56 6.31
C ASN A 46 -9.23 11.36 6.23
N LEU A 47 -8.78 11.60 5.02
CA LEU A 47 -7.55 12.35 4.78
C LEU A 47 -7.65 13.79 5.31
N PRO A 48 -6.67 14.27 6.08
CA PRO A 48 -6.70 15.58 6.72
C PRO A 48 -6.22 16.70 5.77
N PHE A 49 -6.71 16.69 4.55
CA PHE A 49 -6.37 17.66 3.51
C PHE A 49 -7.62 18.42 3.03
N GLN A 50 -7.40 19.58 2.45
CA GLN A 50 -8.46 20.35 1.80
C GLN A 50 -8.70 19.84 0.37
N ASN A 51 -9.85 20.18 -0.19
CA ASN A 51 -10.10 19.90 -1.60
C ASN A 51 -9.07 20.61 -2.47
N GLU A 52 -8.62 19.93 -3.54
CA GLU A 52 -7.65 20.46 -4.50
C GLU A 52 -6.32 20.93 -3.88
N GLU A 53 -5.89 20.29 -2.79
CA GLU A 53 -4.63 20.62 -2.10
C GLU A 53 -3.43 19.89 -2.68
N LEU A 54 -3.62 18.62 -3.12
CA LEU A 54 -2.52 17.73 -3.46
C LEU A 54 -2.24 17.69 -4.96
N ASP A 55 -0.95 17.67 -5.31
CA ASP A 55 -0.48 17.45 -6.68
C ASP A 55 -0.38 15.95 -6.99
N LEU A 56 -0.14 15.12 -5.97
CA LEU A 56 0.03 13.67 -6.08
C LEU A 56 -0.50 12.98 -4.82
N ILE A 57 -1.27 11.90 -5.01
CA ILE A 57 -1.53 10.89 -3.99
C ILE A 57 -0.79 9.62 -4.40
N TRP A 58 -0.02 9.04 -3.48
CA TRP A 58 0.76 7.83 -3.70
C TRP A 58 0.42 6.77 -2.66
N SER A 59 -0.06 5.60 -3.10
CA SER A 59 -0.45 4.50 -2.23
C SER A 59 0.03 3.16 -2.82
N GLU A 60 1.01 2.56 -2.17
CA GLU A 60 1.52 1.23 -2.51
C GLU A 60 0.95 0.19 -1.54
N GLY A 61 0.20 -0.79 -2.06
CA GLY A 61 -0.39 -1.87 -1.27
C GLY A 61 -1.26 -1.38 -0.11
N GLY A 62 -1.95 -0.25 -0.26
CA GLY A 62 -2.68 0.39 0.84
C GLY A 62 -4.16 0.65 0.55
N ILE A 63 -4.48 1.10 -0.65
CA ILE A 63 -5.83 1.55 -1.01
C ILE A 63 -6.90 0.46 -0.82
N TYR A 64 -6.54 -0.81 -0.98
CA TYR A 64 -7.44 -1.96 -0.81
C TYR A 64 -8.09 -2.01 0.58
N ASN A 65 -7.41 -1.49 1.63
CA ASN A 65 -7.94 -1.49 3.00
C ASN A 65 -9.23 -0.69 3.17
N ILE A 66 -9.49 0.26 2.29
CA ILE A 66 -10.75 1.03 2.28
C ILE A 66 -11.62 0.70 1.08
N GLY A 67 -11.16 -0.23 0.22
CA GLY A 67 -11.76 -0.56 -1.06
C GLY A 67 -11.19 0.29 -2.19
N PHE A 68 -10.77 -0.38 -3.28
CA PHE A 68 -10.12 0.28 -4.41
C PHE A 68 -11.02 1.34 -5.06
N GLU A 69 -12.23 0.95 -5.43
CA GLU A 69 -13.17 1.86 -6.09
C GLU A 69 -13.59 3.02 -5.16
N ARG A 70 -13.79 2.75 -3.87
CA ARG A 70 -14.08 3.77 -2.88
C ARG A 70 -12.93 4.76 -2.74
N GLY A 71 -11.70 4.27 -2.56
CA GLY A 71 -10.51 5.11 -2.43
C GLY A 71 -10.31 6.01 -3.64
N LEU A 72 -10.46 5.48 -4.87
CA LEU A 72 -10.38 6.27 -6.09
C LEU A 72 -11.39 7.42 -6.11
N ASN A 73 -12.64 7.15 -5.75
CA ASN A 73 -13.71 8.15 -5.77
C ASN A 73 -13.54 9.21 -4.67
N GLU A 74 -13.24 8.78 -3.44
CA GLU A 74 -13.15 9.70 -2.30
C GLU A 74 -11.89 10.56 -2.33
N TRP A 75 -10.75 9.99 -2.74
CA TRP A 75 -9.47 10.72 -2.75
C TRP A 75 -9.36 11.72 -3.89
N ARG A 76 -10.13 11.54 -4.96
CA ARG A 76 -10.11 12.44 -6.11
C ARG A 76 -10.34 13.91 -5.76
N ARG A 77 -11.18 14.19 -4.77
CA ARG A 77 -11.49 15.56 -4.33
C ARG A 77 -10.28 16.32 -3.78
N TYR A 78 -9.28 15.59 -3.24
CA TYR A 78 -8.08 16.22 -2.68
C TYR A 78 -7.04 16.57 -3.74
N LEU A 79 -7.15 15.98 -4.94
CA LEU A 79 -6.24 16.26 -6.04
C LEU A 79 -6.61 17.58 -6.73
N LYS A 80 -5.61 18.39 -6.99
CA LYS A 80 -5.73 19.55 -7.89
C LYS A 80 -6.18 19.11 -9.28
N SER A 81 -6.70 20.05 -10.06
CA SER A 81 -6.92 19.82 -11.50
C SER A 81 -5.58 19.49 -12.17
N GLY A 82 -5.52 18.36 -12.88
CA GLY A 82 -4.29 17.84 -13.47
C GLY A 82 -3.34 17.14 -12.48
N GLY A 83 -3.74 16.95 -11.23
CA GLY A 83 -3.00 16.15 -10.24
C GLY A 83 -3.06 14.65 -10.57
N TYR A 84 -2.16 13.89 -9.96
CA TYR A 84 -1.95 12.48 -10.24
C TYR A 84 -2.31 11.60 -9.05
N ILE A 85 -2.72 10.37 -9.33
CA ILE A 85 -2.77 9.28 -8.37
C ILE A 85 -1.86 8.15 -8.86
N GLY A 86 -0.99 7.65 -7.97
CA GLY A 86 -0.21 6.44 -8.18
C GLY A 86 -0.63 5.40 -7.15
N VAL A 87 -1.08 4.24 -7.61
CA VAL A 87 -1.56 3.16 -6.74
C VAL A 87 -1.02 1.83 -7.23
N SER A 88 -0.68 0.94 -6.31
CA SER A 88 -0.50 -0.47 -6.63
C SER A 88 -1.69 -1.26 -6.07
N GLU A 89 -2.17 -2.22 -6.87
CA GLU A 89 -3.37 -2.98 -6.58
C GLU A 89 -3.21 -4.43 -7.03
N SER A 90 -3.64 -5.37 -6.18
CA SER A 90 -3.67 -6.78 -6.52
C SER A 90 -4.70 -7.03 -7.62
N SER A 91 -4.29 -7.71 -8.67
CA SER A 91 -5.15 -7.91 -9.84
C SER A 91 -4.93 -9.27 -10.48
N TRP A 92 -5.99 -9.85 -11.01
CA TRP A 92 -5.90 -11.05 -11.81
C TRP A 92 -5.33 -10.76 -13.20
N PHE A 93 -4.44 -11.62 -13.67
CA PHE A 93 -3.91 -11.54 -15.04
C PHE A 93 -4.80 -12.24 -16.07
N THR A 94 -5.59 -13.22 -15.60
CA THR A 94 -6.47 -14.05 -16.43
C THR A 94 -7.84 -14.20 -15.79
N ASP A 95 -8.84 -14.50 -16.59
CA ASP A 95 -10.18 -14.87 -16.10
C ASP A 95 -10.23 -16.31 -15.59
N GLU A 96 -9.34 -17.18 -16.12
CA GLU A 96 -9.21 -18.58 -15.70
C GLU A 96 -8.16 -18.71 -14.61
N ARG A 97 -8.53 -19.33 -13.50
CA ARG A 97 -7.66 -19.61 -12.35
C ARG A 97 -8.18 -20.79 -11.55
N PRO A 98 -7.31 -21.49 -10.79
CA PRO A 98 -7.75 -22.56 -9.89
C PRO A 98 -8.79 -22.05 -8.88
N ALA A 99 -9.82 -22.86 -8.62
CA ALA A 99 -10.89 -22.48 -7.71
C ALA A 99 -10.37 -22.16 -6.30
N GLU A 100 -9.40 -22.93 -5.82
CA GLU A 100 -8.78 -22.78 -4.50
C GLU A 100 -8.14 -21.36 -4.35
N ILE A 101 -7.38 -20.92 -5.35
CA ILE A 101 -6.77 -19.59 -5.35
C ILE A 101 -7.85 -18.49 -5.46
N ASN A 102 -8.88 -18.73 -6.28
CA ASN A 102 -9.99 -17.80 -6.38
C ASN A 102 -10.70 -17.63 -5.03
N ASP A 103 -11.03 -18.73 -4.37
CA ASP A 103 -11.79 -18.72 -3.12
C ASP A 103 -10.97 -18.05 -1.99
N PHE A 104 -9.68 -18.36 -1.89
CA PHE A 104 -8.76 -17.69 -0.96
C PHE A 104 -8.79 -16.17 -1.13
N TRP A 105 -8.54 -15.67 -2.35
CA TRP A 105 -8.48 -14.24 -2.59
C TRP A 105 -9.85 -13.55 -2.48
N MET A 106 -10.94 -14.22 -2.85
CA MET A 106 -12.28 -13.65 -2.67
C MET A 106 -12.70 -13.53 -1.21
N ASP A 107 -12.20 -14.40 -0.33
CA ASP A 107 -12.38 -14.28 1.11
C ASP A 107 -11.50 -13.16 1.70
N ALA A 108 -10.23 -13.11 1.31
CA ALA A 108 -9.27 -12.11 1.78
C ALA A 108 -9.54 -10.70 1.22
N TYR A 109 -9.89 -10.61 -0.06
CA TYR A 109 -10.13 -9.34 -0.75
C TYR A 109 -11.14 -9.48 -1.90
N SER A 110 -12.40 -9.33 -1.59
CA SER A 110 -13.52 -9.53 -2.52
C SER A 110 -13.58 -8.54 -3.70
N GLU A 111 -12.86 -7.42 -3.64
CA GLU A 111 -12.78 -6.44 -4.75
C GLU A 111 -11.67 -6.75 -5.76
N MET A 112 -10.90 -7.83 -5.55
CA MET A 112 -9.87 -8.25 -6.48
C MET A 112 -10.48 -8.59 -7.84
N ASP A 113 -9.97 -7.97 -8.89
CA ASP A 113 -10.54 -8.04 -10.23
C ASP A 113 -9.42 -8.14 -11.28
N THR A 114 -9.77 -8.34 -12.53
CA THR A 114 -8.78 -8.36 -13.62
C THR A 114 -8.18 -6.98 -13.84
N LEU A 115 -6.93 -6.93 -14.32
CA LEU A 115 -6.26 -5.67 -14.64
C LEU A 115 -7.08 -4.75 -15.55
N PRO A 116 -7.72 -5.22 -16.65
CA PRO A 116 -8.59 -4.37 -17.45
C PRO A 116 -9.76 -3.77 -16.67
N ASN A 117 -10.38 -4.54 -15.78
CA ASN A 117 -11.48 -4.07 -14.95
C ASN A 117 -11.02 -3.05 -13.92
N GLN A 118 -9.85 -3.25 -13.28
CA GLN A 118 -9.27 -2.25 -12.36
C GLN A 118 -8.96 -0.93 -13.09
N VAL A 119 -8.42 -1.01 -14.31
CA VAL A 119 -8.22 0.19 -15.15
C VAL A 119 -9.56 0.86 -15.52
N ALA A 120 -10.60 0.08 -15.77
CA ALA A 120 -11.93 0.63 -16.04
C ALA A 120 -12.51 1.38 -14.83
N LYS A 121 -12.22 0.94 -13.60
CA LYS A 121 -12.61 1.65 -12.36
C LYS A 121 -11.94 3.03 -12.27
N LEU A 122 -10.68 3.16 -12.71
CA LEU A 122 -10.02 4.47 -12.82
C LEU A 122 -10.77 5.42 -13.74
N TYR A 123 -11.16 4.97 -14.93
CA TYR A 123 -11.95 5.79 -15.86
C TYR A 123 -13.30 6.20 -15.27
N LYS A 124 -14.02 5.27 -14.62
CA LYS A 124 -15.30 5.56 -13.97
C LYS A 124 -15.16 6.60 -12.85
N ALA A 125 -14.06 6.55 -12.10
CA ALA A 125 -13.74 7.54 -11.06
C ALA A 125 -13.25 8.88 -11.64
N GLY A 126 -13.16 9.01 -12.98
CA GLY A 126 -12.79 10.25 -13.67
C GLY A 126 -11.30 10.51 -13.78
N TYR A 127 -10.47 9.47 -13.65
CA TYR A 127 -9.04 9.54 -13.97
C TYR A 127 -8.79 9.18 -15.44
N LEU A 128 -7.69 9.67 -15.97
CA LEU A 128 -7.14 9.26 -17.25
C LEU A 128 -5.87 8.45 -16.97
N PRO A 129 -5.88 7.12 -17.16
CA PRO A 129 -4.67 6.30 -16.98
C PRO A 129 -3.53 6.78 -17.86
N VAL A 130 -2.40 7.08 -17.25
CA VAL A 130 -1.18 7.55 -17.91
C VAL A 130 -0.23 6.39 -18.15
N ALA A 131 -0.13 5.48 -17.19
CA ALA A 131 0.69 4.28 -17.27
C ALA A 131 0.08 3.18 -16.41
N THR A 132 0.21 1.95 -16.88
CA THR A 132 -0.11 0.74 -16.13
C THR A 132 0.99 -0.27 -16.41
N PHE A 133 1.52 -0.90 -15.38
CA PHE A 133 2.57 -1.91 -15.51
C PHE A 133 2.45 -2.94 -14.38
N ILE A 134 3.00 -4.11 -14.62
CA ILE A 134 3.09 -5.18 -13.63
C ILE A 134 4.39 -4.99 -12.86
N LEU A 135 4.31 -5.02 -11.53
CA LEU A 135 5.50 -4.99 -10.68
C LEU A 135 6.36 -6.24 -10.95
N PRO A 136 7.68 -6.11 -11.05
CA PRO A 136 8.57 -7.25 -11.18
C PRO A 136 8.43 -8.21 -9.99
N GLU A 137 8.57 -9.50 -10.25
CA GLU A 137 8.45 -10.56 -9.24
C GLU A 137 9.40 -10.35 -8.04
N ASN A 138 10.59 -9.79 -8.26
CA ASN A 138 11.54 -9.52 -7.19
C ASN A 138 11.05 -8.46 -6.17
N CYS A 139 10.04 -7.65 -6.51
CA CYS A 139 9.38 -6.78 -5.52
C CYS A 139 8.76 -7.60 -4.38
N TRP A 140 8.27 -8.80 -4.70
CA TRP A 140 7.69 -9.72 -3.73
C TRP A 140 8.74 -10.66 -3.13
N THR A 141 9.50 -11.35 -3.96
CA THR A 141 10.43 -12.40 -3.53
C THR A 141 11.60 -11.85 -2.72
N GLU A 142 12.27 -10.80 -3.19
CA GLU A 142 13.47 -10.26 -2.54
C GLU A 142 13.15 -9.15 -1.54
N HIS A 143 12.22 -8.27 -1.86
CA HIS A 143 11.98 -7.06 -1.07
C HIS A 143 10.85 -7.19 -0.05
N TYR A 144 9.98 -8.18 -0.18
CA TYR A 144 8.91 -8.43 0.78
C TYR A 144 9.11 -9.77 1.51
N PHE A 145 9.01 -10.90 0.83
CA PHE A 145 9.05 -12.22 1.49
C PHE A 145 10.39 -12.50 2.18
N ALA A 146 11.52 -12.24 1.53
CA ALA A 146 12.82 -12.44 2.14
C ALA A 146 12.99 -11.59 3.41
N ALA A 147 12.57 -10.33 3.39
CA ALA A 147 12.60 -9.45 4.55
C ALA A 147 11.63 -9.92 5.66
N LYS A 148 10.45 -10.40 5.30
CA LYS A 148 9.45 -10.95 6.22
C LYS A 148 9.99 -12.20 6.94
N ILE A 149 10.61 -13.13 6.22
CA ILE A 149 11.24 -14.34 6.80
C ILE A 149 12.28 -13.97 7.85
N GLU A 150 13.15 -13.01 7.58
CA GLU A 150 14.18 -12.58 8.56
C GLU A 150 13.54 -11.88 9.77
N ALA A 151 12.55 -11.03 9.56
CA ALA A 151 11.81 -10.39 10.65
C ALA A 151 11.11 -11.42 11.55
N GLN A 152 10.54 -12.48 10.96
CA GLN A 152 9.89 -13.57 11.67
C GLN A 152 10.87 -14.35 12.55
N LYS A 153 12.05 -14.68 12.05
CA LYS A 153 13.09 -15.34 12.84
C LYS A 153 13.45 -14.52 14.09
N ILE A 154 13.62 -13.22 13.91
CA ILE A 154 13.89 -12.29 15.01
C ILE A 154 12.73 -12.26 16.00
N PHE A 155 11.50 -12.20 15.50
CA PHE A 155 10.28 -12.20 16.32
C PHE A 155 10.15 -13.48 17.13
N LEU A 156 10.27 -14.65 16.51
CA LEU A 156 10.19 -15.95 17.20
C LEU A 156 11.30 -16.12 18.23
N HIS A 157 12.51 -15.66 17.94
CA HIS A 157 13.60 -15.68 18.91
C HIS A 157 13.30 -14.78 20.12
N LYS A 158 12.76 -13.57 19.89
CA LYS A 158 12.41 -12.62 20.95
C LYS A 158 11.28 -13.14 21.85
N TYR A 159 10.33 -13.85 21.28
CA TYR A 159 9.15 -14.37 21.99
C TYR A 159 9.15 -15.89 22.13
N ALA A 160 10.33 -16.51 22.20
CA ALA A 160 10.48 -17.96 22.34
C ALA A 160 9.69 -18.51 23.53
N GLY A 161 8.91 -19.56 23.29
CA GLY A 161 8.02 -20.17 24.29
C GLY A 161 6.67 -19.45 24.51
N ASN A 162 6.38 -18.39 23.77
CA ASN A 162 5.07 -17.76 23.78
C ASN A 162 4.20 -18.37 22.69
N LYS A 163 3.23 -19.21 23.11
CA LYS A 163 2.34 -19.93 22.19
C LYS A 163 1.55 -19.03 21.25
N ILE A 164 1.09 -17.88 21.72
CA ILE A 164 0.36 -16.91 20.88
C ILE A 164 1.26 -16.37 19.77
N ALA A 165 2.53 -16.08 20.08
CA ALA A 165 3.48 -15.61 19.09
C ALA A 165 3.82 -16.71 18.06
N GLU A 166 3.92 -17.95 18.50
CA GLU A 166 4.16 -19.11 17.64
C GLU A 166 2.97 -19.37 16.72
N GLU A 167 1.74 -19.36 17.24
CA GLU A 167 0.50 -19.49 16.47
C GLU A 167 0.33 -18.35 15.45
N PHE A 168 0.52 -17.10 15.88
CA PHE A 168 0.46 -15.94 14.98
C PHE A 168 1.47 -16.06 13.84
N SER A 169 2.67 -16.51 14.14
CA SER A 169 3.71 -16.68 13.15
C SER A 169 3.40 -17.79 12.15
N SER A 170 2.81 -18.92 12.57
CA SER A 170 2.42 -20.01 11.66
C SER A 170 1.29 -19.61 10.72
N LEU A 171 0.25 -18.94 11.21
CA LEU A 171 -0.88 -18.48 10.41
C LEU A 171 -0.44 -17.56 9.25
N GLN A 172 0.55 -16.70 9.49
CA GLN A 172 1.05 -15.78 8.47
C GLN A 172 1.88 -16.44 7.37
N PHE A 173 2.29 -17.70 7.53
CA PHE A 173 3.08 -18.46 6.54
C PHE A 173 2.25 -19.44 5.74
N ASP A 174 1.28 -20.11 6.38
CA ASP A 174 0.42 -21.08 5.71
C ASP A 174 -0.51 -20.43 4.67
N GLU A 175 -0.71 -19.11 4.78
CA GLU A 175 -1.55 -18.35 3.84
C GLU A 175 -0.80 -17.85 2.59
N GLU A 176 0.53 -17.94 2.54
CA GLU A 176 1.35 -17.34 1.46
C GLU A 176 2.16 -18.37 0.64
N GLU A 177 2.19 -19.69 1.02
CA GLU A 177 2.76 -20.76 0.21
C GLU A 177 1.76 -21.29 -0.83
#